data_fe531ef014db6794231d682d73eb52a0
#
_entry.id   fe531ef014db6794231d682d73eb52a0
#
_cell.length_a   1.000
_cell.length_b   1.000
_cell.length_c   1.000
_cell.angle_alpha   90.00
_cell.angle_beta   90.00
_cell.angle_gamma   90.00
#
_symmetry.space_group_name_H-M   'P 1'
#
loop_
_entity.id
_entity.type
_entity.pdbx_description
1 polymer ?
#
loop_
_entity_poly.entity_id
_entity_poly.type
_entity_poly.pdbx_seq_one_letter_code
_entity_poly.pdbx_strand_id
1 'polypeptide(L)'
;MSRSYTLMLMAGGTGGHVYPAMAVADALHAQGWKIVWLATEGGMENRLIADKPYDKAMMTMRGVRGKGLLGWLTLPVKLVRAFAQARQAIRQHQPDVVLGMGGFAAFPGGVMARLAGVPLVIHEQNSIAGLTNKVLAKIAHRVLTGFPGALGTKGEMVGNPVREGITTLPTPEQRFAEHHGVLRVLVVGGSLGAVALNTLLPQAFAQLPVNARPQIIHQAGEKQFEALKKAYADAGVAADCRAFIHDMAEVYAWADLVICR
;
A
#
# COMPACT_ATOMS: atom_id res chain seq x y z
N MET A 1 -11.73 -18.37 -28.88
CA MET A 1 -11.86 -17.69 -27.60
C MET A 1 -10.46 -17.58 -27.00
N SER A 2 -9.95 -16.37 -26.76
CA SER A 2 -8.65 -16.18 -26.09
C SER A 2 -8.75 -16.73 -24.67
N ARG A 3 -7.75 -17.50 -24.25
CA ARG A 3 -7.64 -18.03 -22.88
C ARG A 3 -7.61 -16.85 -21.90
N SER A 4 -8.54 -16.79 -20.95
CA SER A 4 -8.47 -15.83 -19.86
C SER A 4 -7.44 -16.30 -18.83
N TYR A 5 -6.42 -15.48 -18.56
CA TYR A 5 -5.41 -15.77 -17.55
C TYR A 5 -5.92 -15.39 -16.15
N THR A 6 -5.43 -16.11 -15.15
CA THR A 6 -5.78 -15.86 -13.74
C THR A 6 -4.54 -15.40 -12.96
N LEU A 7 -4.60 -14.18 -12.40
CA LEU A 7 -3.64 -13.67 -11.44
C LEU A 7 -4.13 -13.93 -10.02
N MET A 8 -3.33 -14.61 -9.18
CA MET A 8 -3.55 -14.58 -7.74
C MET A 8 -2.65 -13.53 -7.08
N LEU A 9 -3.27 -12.58 -6.41
CA LEU A 9 -2.63 -11.42 -5.81
C LEU A 9 -2.55 -11.58 -4.29
N MET A 10 -1.40 -11.29 -3.71
CA MET A 10 -1.14 -11.40 -2.27
C MET A 10 -0.58 -10.08 -1.76
N ALA A 11 -1.45 -9.26 -1.20
CA ALA A 11 -1.10 -7.99 -0.59
C ALA A 11 -1.99 -7.72 0.61
N GLY A 12 -1.40 -7.29 1.70
CA GLY A 12 -2.17 -6.99 2.91
C GLY A 12 -1.34 -6.27 3.97
N GLY A 13 -2.00 -5.95 5.08
CA GLY A 13 -1.38 -5.36 6.25
C GLY A 13 -1.30 -3.84 6.23
N THR A 14 -0.89 -3.20 5.14
CA THR A 14 -0.79 -1.74 5.03
C THR A 14 -1.21 -1.25 3.64
N GLY A 15 -1.64 0.03 3.54
CA GLY A 15 -1.96 0.67 2.27
C GLY A 15 -0.79 0.66 1.28
N GLY A 16 0.46 0.71 1.76
CA GLY A 16 1.65 0.66 0.92
C GLY A 16 1.81 -0.63 0.11
N HIS A 17 1.22 -1.74 0.55
CA HIS A 17 1.15 -2.98 -0.21
C HIS A 17 -0.13 -3.10 -1.04
N VAL A 18 -1.27 -2.69 -0.45
CA VAL A 18 -2.59 -2.92 -1.04
C VAL A 18 -2.85 -2.02 -2.24
N TYR A 19 -2.53 -0.73 -2.18
CA TYR A 19 -2.78 0.20 -3.28
C TYR A 19 -1.97 -0.10 -4.55
N PRO A 20 -0.65 -0.38 -4.48
CA PRO A 20 0.09 -0.82 -5.66
C PRO A 20 -0.43 -2.15 -6.23
N ALA A 21 -0.87 -3.07 -5.36
CA ALA A 21 -1.48 -4.31 -5.78
C ALA A 21 -2.81 -4.08 -6.52
N MET A 22 -3.64 -3.15 -6.04
CA MET A 22 -4.88 -2.76 -6.72
C MET A 22 -4.60 -2.13 -8.09
N ALA A 23 -3.57 -1.30 -8.21
CA ALA A 23 -3.20 -0.72 -9.50
C ALA A 23 -2.86 -1.80 -10.54
N VAL A 24 -2.11 -2.84 -10.15
CA VAL A 24 -1.82 -3.99 -11.02
C VAL A 24 -3.09 -4.79 -11.32
N ALA A 25 -3.92 -5.04 -10.30
CA ALA A 25 -5.16 -5.80 -10.44
C ALA A 25 -6.14 -5.10 -11.40
N ASP A 26 -6.36 -3.80 -11.23
CA ASP A 26 -7.24 -3.01 -12.10
C ASP A 26 -6.74 -3.03 -13.55
N ALA A 27 -5.44 -2.83 -13.77
CA ALA A 27 -4.84 -2.82 -15.10
C ALA A 27 -4.95 -4.18 -15.82
N LEU A 28 -4.72 -5.28 -15.11
CA LEU A 28 -4.84 -6.63 -15.71
C LEU A 28 -6.30 -7.06 -15.87
N HIS A 29 -7.18 -6.67 -14.93
CA HIS A 29 -8.62 -6.92 -15.06
C HIS A 29 -9.19 -6.23 -16.31
N ALA A 30 -8.80 -4.99 -16.58
CA ALA A 30 -9.17 -4.28 -17.81
C ALA A 30 -8.69 -4.98 -19.09
N GLN A 31 -7.63 -5.79 -19.00
CA GLN A 31 -7.12 -6.63 -20.10
C GLN A 31 -7.81 -8.01 -20.17
N GLY A 32 -8.86 -8.25 -19.37
CA GLY A 32 -9.61 -9.50 -19.36
C GLY A 32 -9.03 -10.61 -18.48
N TRP A 33 -8.07 -10.30 -17.60
CA TRP A 33 -7.58 -11.26 -16.62
C TRP A 33 -8.57 -11.45 -15.49
N LYS A 34 -8.67 -12.68 -15.01
CA LYS A 34 -9.35 -12.99 -13.76
C LYS A 34 -8.42 -12.66 -12.59
N ILE A 35 -8.92 -11.90 -11.61
CA ILE A 35 -8.17 -11.53 -10.41
C ILE A 35 -8.71 -12.30 -9.21
N VAL A 36 -7.80 -12.97 -8.49
CA VAL A 36 -8.10 -13.64 -7.21
C VAL A 36 -7.24 -13.00 -6.13
N TRP A 37 -7.83 -12.43 -5.12
CA TRP A 37 -7.09 -11.84 -4.01
C TRP A 37 -6.99 -12.81 -2.83
N LEU A 38 -5.79 -13.23 -2.48
CA LEU A 38 -5.54 -14.00 -1.27
C LEU A 38 -5.46 -13.05 -0.08
N ALA A 39 -6.57 -12.89 0.63
CA ALA A 39 -6.76 -11.94 1.71
C ALA A 39 -6.71 -12.60 3.09
N THR A 40 -6.50 -11.79 4.13
CA THR A 40 -6.55 -12.25 5.53
C THR A 40 -7.81 -11.78 6.22
N GLU A 41 -8.41 -12.60 7.08
CA GLU A 41 -9.59 -12.22 7.87
C GLU A 41 -9.32 -10.95 8.69
N GLY A 42 -10.16 -9.93 8.52
CA GLY A 42 -10.02 -8.63 9.19
C GLY A 42 -8.86 -7.78 8.67
N GLY A 43 -8.24 -8.14 7.55
CA GLY A 43 -7.24 -7.34 6.88
C GLY A 43 -7.81 -6.06 6.25
N MET A 44 -6.98 -5.02 6.15
CA MET A 44 -7.33 -3.75 5.50
C MET A 44 -7.77 -3.96 4.05
N GLU A 45 -7.14 -4.90 3.36
CA GLU A 45 -7.43 -5.25 1.97
C GLU A 45 -8.90 -5.56 1.74
N ASN A 46 -9.57 -6.24 2.69
CA ASN A 46 -10.98 -6.61 2.53
C ASN A 46 -11.92 -5.41 2.34
N ARG A 47 -11.63 -4.30 3.02
CA ARG A 47 -12.39 -3.04 2.87
C ARG A 47 -12.07 -2.35 1.55
N LEU A 48 -10.78 -2.31 1.19
CA LEU A 48 -10.30 -1.59 0.01
C LEU A 48 -10.71 -2.24 -1.32
N ILE A 49 -10.90 -3.57 -1.31
CA ILE A 49 -11.34 -4.33 -2.50
C ILE A 49 -12.81 -4.78 -2.40
N ALA A 50 -13.59 -4.23 -1.46
CA ALA A 50 -14.98 -4.65 -1.24
C ALA A 50 -15.84 -4.51 -2.51
N ASP A 51 -15.68 -3.38 -3.18
CA ASP A 51 -16.47 -3.01 -4.36
C ASP A 51 -15.76 -3.38 -5.69
N LYS A 52 -14.67 -4.14 -5.62
CA LYS A 52 -13.92 -4.56 -6.80
C LYS A 52 -14.42 -5.92 -7.31
N PRO A 53 -14.40 -6.14 -8.64
CA PRO A 53 -14.86 -7.38 -9.26
C PRO A 53 -13.82 -8.51 -9.14
N TYR A 54 -13.18 -8.64 -7.97
CA TYR A 54 -12.16 -9.65 -7.72
C TYR A 54 -12.71 -10.80 -6.89
N ASP A 55 -12.33 -12.02 -7.22
CA ASP A 55 -12.55 -13.16 -6.35
C ASP A 55 -11.67 -13.03 -5.10
N LYS A 56 -12.19 -13.50 -3.95
CA LYS A 56 -11.47 -13.47 -2.68
C LYS A 56 -11.26 -14.89 -2.15
N ALA A 57 -10.00 -15.24 -1.90
CA ALA A 57 -9.65 -16.44 -1.16
C ALA A 57 -9.20 -16.01 0.25
N MET A 58 -9.91 -16.46 1.28
CA MET A 58 -9.70 -15.99 2.65
C MET A 58 -8.76 -16.89 3.44
N MET A 59 -7.84 -16.28 4.18
CA MET A 59 -6.98 -16.96 5.14
C MET A 59 -7.21 -16.46 6.57
N THR A 60 -7.21 -17.37 7.53
CA THR A 60 -7.42 -17.05 8.96
C THR A 60 -6.15 -16.60 9.68
N MET A 61 -5.18 -16.03 8.96
CA MET A 61 -3.91 -15.59 9.54
C MET A 61 -3.95 -14.10 9.90
N ARG A 62 -3.69 -13.79 11.18
CA ARG A 62 -3.49 -12.41 11.66
C ARG A 62 -2.05 -12.20 12.05
N GLY A 63 -1.52 -10.99 11.83
CA GLY A 63 -0.16 -10.63 12.23
C GLY A 63 0.11 -10.90 13.70
N VAL A 64 1.33 -11.35 14.00
CA VAL A 64 1.79 -11.70 15.36
C VAL A 64 2.45 -10.52 16.09
N ARG A 65 2.66 -9.38 15.44
CA ARG A 65 3.28 -8.21 16.09
C ARG A 65 2.45 -7.75 17.29
N GLY A 66 3.09 -7.66 18.46
CA GLY A 66 2.46 -7.17 19.70
C GLY A 66 1.69 -8.21 20.52
N LYS A 67 1.76 -9.51 20.19
CA LYS A 67 1.01 -10.58 20.90
C LYS A 67 1.91 -11.43 21.82
N GLY A 68 2.61 -10.90 22.78
CA GLY A 68 3.32 -11.61 23.85
C GLY A 68 3.78 -13.06 23.60
N LEU A 69 4.27 -13.77 24.63
CA LEU A 69 4.77 -15.14 24.52
C LEU A 69 3.71 -16.14 23.96
N LEU A 70 2.44 -15.99 24.34
CA LEU A 70 1.35 -16.87 23.85
C LEU A 70 1.16 -16.77 22.34
N GLY A 71 1.42 -15.61 21.74
CA GLY A 71 1.37 -15.40 20.30
C GLY A 71 2.43 -16.23 19.56
N TRP A 72 3.61 -16.35 20.15
CA TRP A 72 4.71 -17.13 19.60
C TRP A 72 4.50 -18.63 19.71
N LEU A 73 3.95 -19.12 20.83
CA LEU A 73 3.64 -20.55 21.02
C LEU A 73 2.59 -21.06 20.03
N THR A 74 1.63 -20.23 19.64
CA THR A 74 0.57 -20.59 18.67
C THR A 74 0.98 -20.38 17.21
N LEU A 75 2.14 -19.75 16.94
CA LEU A 75 2.59 -19.40 15.60
C LEU A 75 2.79 -20.62 14.68
N PRO A 76 3.41 -21.74 15.12
CA PRO A 76 3.60 -22.90 14.24
C PRO A 76 2.27 -23.47 13.73
N VAL A 77 1.27 -23.62 14.60
CA VAL A 77 -0.06 -24.14 14.22
C VAL A 77 -0.75 -23.18 13.25
N LYS A 78 -0.67 -21.87 13.48
CA LYS A 78 -1.23 -20.84 12.59
C LYS A 78 -0.55 -20.86 11.22
N LEU A 79 0.77 -21.05 11.17
CA LEU A 79 1.51 -21.17 9.92
C LEU A 79 1.10 -22.41 9.13
N VAL A 80 1.05 -23.59 9.76
CA VAL A 80 0.60 -24.83 9.11
C VAL A 80 -0.80 -24.63 8.50
N ARG A 81 -1.73 -24.03 9.27
CA ARG A 81 -3.07 -23.73 8.77
C ARG A 81 -3.05 -22.76 7.59
N ALA A 82 -2.24 -21.69 7.66
CA ALA A 82 -2.10 -20.72 6.59
C ALA A 82 -1.53 -21.36 5.31
N PHE A 83 -0.53 -22.25 5.42
CA PHE A 83 -0.01 -23.00 4.29
C PHE A 83 -1.07 -23.93 3.68
N ALA A 84 -1.87 -24.63 4.50
CA ALA A 84 -2.95 -25.47 4.02
C ALA A 84 -4.02 -24.66 3.27
N GLN A 85 -4.43 -23.52 3.82
CA GLN A 85 -5.40 -22.60 3.18
C GLN A 85 -4.87 -22.00 1.88
N ALA A 86 -3.60 -21.56 1.86
CA ALA A 86 -2.96 -21.06 0.64
C ALA A 86 -2.89 -22.15 -0.45
N ARG A 87 -2.53 -23.38 -0.08
CA ARG A 87 -2.53 -24.53 -1.01
C ARG A 87 -3.93 -24.81 -1.56
N GLN A 88 -4.93 -24.78 -0.69
CA GLN A 88 -6.34 -24.97 -1.11
C GLN A 88 -6.77 -23.87 -2.09
N ALA A 89 -6.48 -22.60 -1.80
CA ALA A 89 -6.79 -21.48 -2.68
C ALA A 89 -6.13 -21.62 -4.06
N ILE A 90 -4.84 -22.00 -4.11
CA ILE A 90 -4.12 -22.22 -5.37
C ILE A 90 -4.76 -23.37 -6.18
N ARG A 91 -5.12 -24.46 -5.51
CA ARG A 91 -5.80 -25.60 -6.18
C ARG A 91 -7.18 -25.25 -6.69
N GLN A 92 -7.95 -24.47 -5.93
CA GLN A 92 -9.31 -24.07 -6.29
C GLN A 92 -9.34 -23.10 -7.46
N HIS A 93 -8.45 -22.10 -7.45
CA HIS A 93 -8.47 -21.01 -8.42
C HIS A 93 -7.52 -21.23 -9.60
N GLN A 94 -6.59 -22.18 -9.53
CA GLN A 94 -5.63 -22.55 -10.57
C GLN A 94 -4.97 -21.34 -11.25
N PRO A 95 -4.30 -20.44 -10.48
CA PRO A 95 -3.72 -19.25 -11.06
C PRO A 95 -2.60 -19.58 -12.04
N ASP A 96 -2.52 -18.82 -13.13
CA ASP A 96 -1.42 -18.89 -14.09
C ASP A 96 -0.15 -18.23 -13.54
N VAL A 97 -0.33 -17.24 -12.65
CA VAL A 97 0.77 -16.53 -11.97
C VAL A 97 0.31 -16.05 -10.60
N VAL A 98 1.25 -16.01 -9.66
CA VAL A 98 1.05 -15.48 -8.32
C VAL A 98 1.95 -14.25 -8.13
N LEU A 99 1.36 -13.12 -7.72
CA LEU A 99 2.08 -11.89 -7.41
C LEU A 99 2.03 -11.58 -5.91
N GLY A 100 3.17 -11.60 -5.27
CA GLY A 100 3.35 -11.19 -3.87
C GLY A 100 3.81 -9.74 -3.76
N MET A 101 2.99 -8.90 -3.12
CA MET A 101 3.31 -7.48 -2.89
C MET A 101 3.70 -7.20 -1.43
N GLY A 102 3.77 -8.26 -0.59
CA GLY A 102 4.06 -8.15 0.83
C GLY A 102 2.85 -8.38 1.73
N GLY A 103 3.11 -8.31 3.03
CA GLY A 103 2.11 -8.66 4.05
C GLY A 103 2.14 -10.14 4.45
N PHE A 104 1.28 -10.52 5.40
CA PHE A 104 1.31 -11.87 5.99
C PHE A 104 0.82 -12.96 5.03
N ALA A 105 -0.16 -12.66 4.18
CA ALA A 105 -0.67 -13.62 3.20
C ALA A 105 0.38 -14.01 2.16
N ALA A 106 1.28 -13.10 1.83
CA ALA A 106 2.27 -13.29 0.78
C ALA A 106 3.26 -14.41 1.12
N PHE A 107 3.63 -14.61 2.39
CA PHE A 107 4.60 -15.65 2.75
C PHE A 107 4.06 -17.08 2.50
N PRO A 108 2.97 -17.54 3.15
CA PRO A 108 2.46 -18.89 2.90
C PRO A 108 1.97 -19.06 1.45
N GLY A 109 1.35 -18.04 0.87
CA GLY A 109 0.89 -18.09 -0.51
C GLY A 109 2.04 -18.24 -1.51
N GLY A 110 3.12 -17.47 -1.36
CA GLY A 110 4.28 -17.54 -2.25
C GLY A 110 5.03 -18.85 -2.15
N VAL A 111 5.21 -19.40 -0.94
CA VAL A 111 5.81 -20.72 -0.74
C VAL A 111 4.95 -21.80 -1.39
N MET A 112 3.63 -21.77 -1.19
CA MET A 112 2.73 -22.77 -1.76
C MET A 112 2.60 -22.67 -3.28
N ALA A 113 2.65 -21.44 -3.84
CA ALA A 113 2.74 -21.25 -5.28
C ALA A 113 3.99 -21.91 -5.88
N ARG A 114 5.15 -21.68 -5.24
CA ARG A 114 6.41 -22.30 -5.68
C ARG A 114 6.38 -23.84 -5.62
N LEU A 115 5.82 -24.39 -4.53
CA LEU A 115 5.67 -25.84 -4.37
C LEU A 115 4.64 -26.45 -5.33
N ALA A 116 3.65 -25.69 -5.75
CA ALA A 116 2.65 -26.12 -6.74
C ALA A 116 3.12 -25.94 -8.19
N GLY A 117 4.34 -25.44 -8.43
CA GLY A 117 4.85 -25.18 -9.78
C GLY A 117 4.27 -23.94 -10.46
N VAL A 118 3.52 -23.10 -9.71
CA VAL A 118 2.95 -21.87 -10.24
C VAL A 118 4.02 -20.77 -10.24
N PRO A 119 4.19 -20.02 -11.33
CA PRO A 119 5.12 -18.90 -11.38
C PRO A 119 4.87 -17.89 -10.27
N LEU A 120 5.90 -17.62 -9.46
CA LEU A 120 5.88 -16.64 -8.38
C LEU A 120 6.64 -15.39 -8.81
N VAL A 121 5.96 -14.27 -8.82
CA VAL A 121 6.53 -12.91 -8.96
C VAL A 121 6.38 -12.21 -7.62
N ILE A 122 7.39 -11.47 -7.20
CA ILE A 122 7.26 -10.56 -6.06
C ILE A 122 7.60 -9.13 -6.48
N HIS A 123 6.98 -8.18 -5.81
CA HIS A 123 7.30 -6.76 -5.96
C HIS A 123 7.51 -6.14 -4.57
N GLU A 124 8.63 -5.42 -4.40
CA GLU A 124 8.94 -4.66 -3.19
C GLU A 124 8.77 -3.17 -3.46
N GLN A 125 7.89 -2.51 -2.71
CA GLN A 125 7.53 -1.12 -2.89
C GLN A 125 8.42 -0.15 -2.11
N ASN A 126 9.13 -0.65 -1.10
CA ASN A 126 9.94 0.17 -0.20
C ASN A 126 11.43 0.08 -0.57
N SER A 127 12.18 1.13 -0.25
CA SER A 127 13.64 1.13 -0.38
C SER A 127 14.32 0.11 0.55
N ILE A 128 13.67 -0.20 1.68
CA ILE A 128 14.09 -1.27 2.61
C ILE A 128 13.09 -2.40 2.54
N ALA A 129 13.51 -3.51 2.00
CA ALA A 129 12.63 -4.66 1.80
C ALA A 129 12.12 -5.26 3.10
N GLY A 130 10.82 -5.61 3.10
CA GLY A 130 10.19 -6.34 4.18
C GLY A 130 10.69 -7.79 4.29
N LEU A 131 10.61 -8.39 5.49
CA LEU A 131 11.10 -9.75 5.74
C LEU A 131 10.46 -10.78 4.80
N THR A 132 9.16 -10.69 4.57
CA THR A 132 8.43 -11.59 3.66
C THR A 132 9.04 -11.56 2.26
N ASN A 133 9.25 -10.39 1.69
CA ASN A 133 9.81 -10.23 0.35
C ASN A 133 11.28 -10.66 0.29
N LYS A 134 12.08 -10.40 1.36
CA LYS A 134 13.47 -10.92 1.45
C LYS A 134 13.54 -12.44 1.38
N VAL A 135 12.60 -13.14 2.03
CA VAL A 135 12.56 -14.61 2.01
C VAL A 135 12.06 -15.10 0.65
N LEU A 136 10.95 -14.55 0.16
CA LEU A 136 10.37 -14.98 -1.12
C LEU A 136 11.25 -14.68 -2.32
N ALA A 137 12.06 -13.61 -2.29
CA ALA A 137 13.04 -13.30 -3.35
C ALA A 137 14.03 -14.44 -3.61
N LYS A 138 14.26 -15.32 -2.64
CA LYS A 138 15.16 -16.47 -2.80
C LYS A 138 14.57 -17.56 -3.68
N ILE A 139 13.24 -17.64 -3.76
CA ILE A 139 12.50 -18.72 -4.45
C ILE A 139 11.61 -18.20 -5.59
N ALA A 140 11.44 -16.88 -5.72
CA ALA A 140 10.63 -16.27 -6.76
C ALA A 140 11.27 -16.44 -8.16
N HIS A 141 10.43 -16.54 -9.19
CA HIS A 141 10.86 -16.57 -10.59
C HIS A 141 11.26 -15.19 -11.09
N ARG A 142 10.58 -14.13 -10.60
CA ARG A 142 10.90 -12.74 -10.89
C ARG A 142 10.81 -11.92 -9.60
N VAL A 143 11.72 -10.98 -9.47
CA VAL A 143 11.81 -10.07 -8.32
C VAL A 143 11.81 -8.66 -8.86
N LEU A 144 10.73 -7.93 -8.63
CA LEU A 144 10.53 -6.55 -9.08
C LEU A 144 10.68 -5.60 -7.89
N THR A 145 11.17 -4.40 -8.12
CA THR A 145 11.38 -3.41 -7.06
C THR A 145 10.96 -2.01 -7.49
N GLY A 146 10.43 -1.25 -6.54
CA GLY A 146 10.13 0.17 -6.72
C GLY A 146 11.36 1.08 -6.59
N PHE A 147 12.41 0.58 -5.91
CA PHE A 147 13.65 1.33 -5.66
C PHE A 147 14.88 0.50 -5.98
N PRO A 148 15.97 1.16 -6.41
CA PRO A 148 17.24 0.47 -6.69
C PRO A 148 17.77 -0.23 -5.43
N GLY A 149 18.26 -1.44 -5.59
CA GLY A 149 18.97 -2.17 -4.53
C GLY A 149 18.11 -2.70 -3.39
N ALA A 150 16.79 -2.49 -3.37
CA ALA A 150 15.90 -2.91 -2.29
C ALA A 150 15.98 -4.41 -1.97
N LEU A 151 16.23 -5.27 -2.98
CA LEU A 151 16.43 -6.72 -2.85
C LEU A 151 17.78 -7.18 -3.46
N GLY A 152 18.77 -6.31 -3.46
CA GLY A 152 20.09 -6.57 -3.99
C GLY A 152 20.10 -6.75 -5.51
N THR A 153 21.03 -7.56 -6.03
CA THR A 153 21.21 -7.79 -7.47
C THR A 153 20.11 -8.61 -8.13
N LYS A 154 19.22 -9.23 -7.34
CA LYS A 154 18.08 -10.02 -7.88
C LYS A 154 16.88 -9.14 -8.25
N GLY A 155 16.80 -7.91 -7.74
CA GLY A 155 15.70 -7.01 -7.97
C GLY A 155 15.81 -6.26 -9.30
N GLU A 156 14.84 -6.46 -10.18
CA GLU A 156 14.66 -5.64 -11.38
C GLU A 156 13.86 -4.39 -10.99
N MET A 157 14.45 -3.21 -11.17
CA MET A 157 13.79 -1.96 -10.85
C MET A 157 12.78 -1.60 -11.95
N VAL A 158 11.49 -1.60 -11.59
CA VAL A 158 10.38 -1.27 -12.50
C VAL A 158 9.57 -0.06 -12.01
N GLY A 159 9.91 0.51 -10.86
CA GLY A 159 9.11 1.54 -10.19
C GLY A 159 7.92 0.95 -9.42
N ASN A 160 7.16 1.83 -8.76
CA ASN A 160 5.96 1.45 -8.04
C ASN A 160 4.72 1.55 -8.94
N PRO A 161 3.83 0.53 -8.94
CA PRO A 161 2.53 0.66 -9.59
C PRO A 161 1.70 1.77 -8.94
N VAL A 162 1.23 2.70 -9.75
CA VAL A 162 0.40 3.84 -9.34
C VAL A 162 -0.98 3.71 -9.96
N ARG A 163 -2.02 4.07 -9.21
CA ARG A 163 -3.41 4.04 -9.68
C ARG A 163 -3.61 5.02 -10.85
N GLU A 164 -4.38 4.62 -11.85
CA GLU A 164 -4.64 5.39 -13.06
C GLU A 164 -5.15 6.81 -12.75
N GLY A 165 -6.08 6.97 -11.81
CA GLY A 165 -6.59 8.28 -11.40
C GLY A 165 -5.53 9.26 -10.89
N ILE A 166 -4.32 8.78 -10.53
CA ILE A 166 -3.19 9.65 -10.17
C ILE A 166 -2.27 9.88 -11.38
N THR A 167 -2.03 8.85 -12.19
CA THR A 167 -1.10 8.94 -13.34
C THR A 167 -1.68 9.75 -14.50
N THR A 168 -2.99 9.91 -14.55
CA THR A 168 -3.71 10.72 -15.57
C THR A 168 -3.92 12.18 -15.17
N LEU A 169 -3.45 12.58 -13.97
CA LEU A 169 -3.52 14.00 -13.57
C LEU A 169 -2.68 14.88 -14.51
N PRO A 170 -3.08 16.14 -14.73
CA PRO A 170 -2.27 17.12 -15.46
C PRO A 170 -0.87 17.22 -14.84
N THR A 171 0.14 17.46 -15.67
CA THR A 171 1.53 17.60 -15.19
C THR A 171 1.66 18.77 -14.22
N PRO A 172 2.69 18.80 -13.36
CA PRO A 172 2.93 19.94 -12.47
C PRO A 172 3.01 21.27 -13.24
N GLU A 173 3.67 21.28 -14.40
CA GLU A 173 3.81 22.49 -15.25
C GLU A 173 2.45 23.03 -15.70
N GLN A 174 1.54 22.14 -16.13
CA GLN A 174 0.18 22.52 -16.52
C GLN A 174 -0.60 23.09 -15.34
N ARG A 175 -0.54 22.44 -14.18
CA ARG A 175 -1.25 22.88 -12.97
C ARG A 175 -0.71 24.21 -12.42
N PHE A 176 0.60 24.42 -12.46
CA PHE A 176 1.21 25.69 -12.04
C PHE A 176 0.92 26.84 -12.99
N ALA A 177 0.78 26.57 -14.29
CA ALA A 177 0.39 27.60 -15.24
C ALA A 177 -1.03 28.16 -14.99
N GLU A 178 -1.91 27.35 -14.41
CA GLU A 178 -3.31 27.72 -14.12
C GLU A 178 -3.53 28.24 -12.69
N HIS A 179 -2.58 28.00 -11.78
CA HIS A 179 -2.71 28.38 -10.38
C HIS A 179 -1.86 29.60 -10.03
N HIS A 180 -2.53 30.73 -9.85
CA HIS A 180 -1.94 31.99 -9.39
C HIS A 180 -2.55 32.38 -8.04
N GLY A 181 -1.86 32.03 -6.95
CA GLY A 181 -2.42 32.32 -5.62
C GLY A 181 -1.56 31.83 -4.47
N VAL A 182 -2.19 31.63 -3.33
CA VAL A 182 -1.53 31.12 -2.14
C VAL A 182 -1.11 29.67 -2.36
N LEU A 183 0.15 29.35 -2.02
CA LEU A 183 0.71 28.00 -2.14
C LEU A 183 -0.17 26.97 -1.43
N ARG A 184 -0.45 25.86 -2.09
CA ARG A 184 -1.24 24.73 -1.58
C ARG A 184 -0.33 23.59 -1.20
N VAL A 185 -0.30 23.27 0.08
CA VAL A 185 0.58 22.23 0.63
C VAL A 185 -0.23 21.03 1.11
N LEU A 186 0.04 19.88 0.53
CA LEU A 186 -0.48 18.61 0.99
C LEU A 186 0.55 17.89 1.86
N VAL A 187 0.16 17.49 3.07
CA VAL A 187 1.01 16.70 3.97
C VAL A 187 0.45 15.29 4.13
N VAL A 188 1.24 14.26 3.78
CA VAL A 188 0.82 12.86 3.82
C VAL A 188 1.83 12.00 4.57
N GLY A 189 1.45 11.52 5.74
CA GLY A 189 2.26 10.61 6.56
C GLY A 189 1.99 9.11 6.31
N GLY A 190 1.21 8.78 5.24
CA GLY A 190 0.71 7.43 4.99
C GLY A 190 -0.52 7.08 5.83
N SER A 191 -1.09 5.87 5.65
CA SER A 191 -2.37 5.46 6.26
C SER A 191 -2.43 5.50 7.79
N LEU A 192 -1.28 5.40 8.44
CA LEU A 192 -1.16 5.47 9.91
C LEU A 192 -0.73 6.86 10.42
N GLY A 193 -0.46 7.79 9.51
CA GLY A 193 0.15 9.07 9.80
C GLY A 193 1.66 8.98 10.10
N ALA A 194 2.30 10.13 10.22
CA ALA A 194 3.70 10.25 10.58
C ALA A 194 3.86 11.22 11.76
N VAL A 195 4.16 10.68 12.95
CA VAL A 195 4.30 11.48 14.19
C VAL A 195 5.23 12.68 13.99
N ALA A 196 6.37 12.47 13.33
CA ALA A 196 7.33 13.54 13.06
C ALA A 196 6.71 14.69 12.25
N LEU A 197 5.98 14.38 11.16
CA LEU A 197 5.30 15.40 10.36
C LEU A 197 4.20 16.09 11.17
N ASN A 198 3.39 15.31 11.89
CA ASN A 198 2.31 15.83 12.71
C ASN A 198 2.79 16.77 13.82
N THR A 199 3.99 16.56 14.34
CA THR A 199 4.57 17.38 15.42
C THR A 199 5.31 18.61 14.89
N LEU A 200 6.12 18.43 13.84
CA LEU A 200 7.04 19.49 13.40
C LEU A 200 6.37 20.51 12.48
N LEU A 201 5.47 20.10 11.59
CA LEU A 201 4.93 20.98 10.57
C LEU A 201 4.02 22.10 11.10
N PRO A 202 3.15 21.90 12.11
CA PRO A 202 2.41 23.01 12.69
C PRO A 202 3.32 24.13 13.20
N GLN A 203 4.41 23.78 13.87
CA GLN A 203 5.39 24.74 14.39
C GLN A 203 6.21 25.39 13.26
N ALA A 204 6.58 24.63 12.24
CA ALA A 204 7.30 25.18 11.07
C ALA A 204 6.46 26.20 10.31
N PHE A 205 5.19 25.90 10.05
CA PHE A 205 4.28 26.85 9.41
C PHE A 205 3.97 28.08 10.25
N ALA A 206 4.00 27.97 11.58
CA ALA A 206 3.83 29.09 12.50
C ALA A 206 4.96 30.14 12.38
N GLN A 207 6.17 29.72 11.96
CA GLN A 207 7.31 30.63 11.76
C GLN A 207 7.15 31.51 10.52
N LEU A 208 6.25 31.13 9.59
CA LEU A 208 5.98 31.96 8.42
C LEU A 208 5.11 33.17 8.79
N PRO A 209 5.37 34.36 8.19
CA PRO A 209 4.47 35.50 8.30
C PRO A 209 3.04 35.09 7.91
N VAL A 210 2.03 35.63 8.58
CA VAL A 210 0.63 35.23 8.40
C VAL A 210 0.18 35.33 6.93
N ASN A 211 0.64 36.37 6.23
CA ASN A 211 0.33 36.60 4.81
C ASN A 211 1.12 35.69 3.84
N ALA A 212 2.12 34.95 4.32
CA ALA A 212 2.92 34.01 3.51
C ALA A 212 2.60 32.55 3.83
N ARG A 213 1.64 32.29 4.72
CA ARG A 213 1.25 30.93 5.09
C ARG A 213 0.48 30.24 3.96
N PRO A 214 0.82 28.99 3.64
CA PRO A 214 0.12 28.23 2.62
C PRO A 214 -1.28 27.80 3.07
N GLN A 215 -2.12 27.42 2.11
CA GLN A 215 -3.27 26.56 2.39
C GLN A 215 -2.77 25.13 2.64
N ILE A 216 -3.24 24.49 3.71
CA ILE A 216 -2.70 23.20 4.15
C ILE A 216 -3.80 22.17 4.23
N ILE A 217 -3.60 21.02 3.56
CA ILE A 217 -4.32 19.76 3.84
C ILE A 217 -3.33 18.80 4.48
N HIS A 218 -3.63 18.28 5.69
CA HIS A 218 -2.72 17.40 6.43
C HIS A 218 -3.42 16.12 6.87
N GLN A 219 -2.98 14.96 6.34
CA GLN A 219 -3.45 13.65 6.76
C GLN A 219 -2.71 13.17 8.00
N ALA A 220 -3.40 13.14 9.13
CA ALA A 220 -2.87 12.79 10.45
C ALA A 220 -2.62 11.29 10.67
N GLY A 221 -3.47 10.43 10.09
CA GLY A 221 -3.75 9.08 10.57
C GLY A 221 -4.81 9.08 11.69
N GLU A 222 -5.70 8.08 11.68
CA GLU A 222 -6.87 8.04 12.60
C GLU A 222 -6.51 8.28 14.08
N LYS A 223 -5.44 7.63 14.56
CA LYS A 223 -5.04 7.72 15.99
C LYS A 223 -4.44 9.07 16.40
N GLN A 224 -4.00 9.87 15.43
CA GLN A 224 -3.28 11.11 15.68
C GLN A 224 -4.10 12.36 15.31
N PHE A 225 -5.31 12.17 14.82
CA PHE A 225 -6.14 13.22 14.25
C PHE A 225 -6.40 14.38 15.25
N GLU A 226 -6.88 14.05 16.45
CA GLU A 226 -7.18 15.06 17.45
C GLU A 226 -5.90 15.78 17.96
N ALA A 227 -4.79 15.05 18.08
CA ALA A 227 -3.52 15.63 18.44
C ALA A 227 -3.00 16.62 17.39
N LEU A 228 -3.15 16.27 16.09
CA LEU A 228 -2.77 17.18 15.00
C LEU A 228 -3.63 18.45 14.97
N LYS A 229 -4.95 18.33 15.11
CA LYS A 229 -5.86 19.48 15.17
C LYS A 229 -5.46 20.44 16.30
N LYS A 230 -5.20 19.87 17.47
CA LYS A 230 -4.71 20.66 18.63
C LYS A 230 -3.38 21.33 18.33
N ALA A 231 -2.42 20.63 17.73
CA ALA A 231 -1.10 21.21 17.41
C ALA A 231 -1.20 22.41 16.45
N TYR A 232 -2.06 22.35 15.44
CA TYR A 232 -2.31 23.49 14.54
C TYR A 232 -3.03 24.65 15.25
N ALA A 233 -4.00 24.35 16.11
CA ALA A 233 -4.69 25.37 16.91
C ALA A 233 -3.74 26.08 17.87
N ASP A 234 -2.92 25.32 18.61
CA ASP A 234 -1.91 25.85 19.54
C ASP A 234 -0.85 26.71 18.81
N ALA A 235 -0.52 26.35 17.57
CA ALA A 235 0.42 27.09 16.73
C ALA A 235 -0.21 28.32 16.01
N GLY A 236 -1.51 28.53 16.14
CA GLY A 236 -2.23 29.61 15.48
C GLY A 236 -2.16 29.53 13.92
N VAL A 237 -2.17 28.31 13.38
CA VAL A 237 -2.09 28.02 11.93
C VAL A 237 -3.37 27.33 11.47
N ALA A 238 -4.02 27.89 10.44
CA ALA A 238 -5.18 27.26 9.82
C ALA A 238 -4.74 26.08 8.93
N ALA A 239 -5.35 24.92 9.12
CA ALA A 239 -5.11 23.73 8.30
C ALA A 239 -6.36 22.84 8.23
N ASP A 240 -6.62 22.25 7.07
CA ASP A 240 -7.59 21.19 6.88
C ASP A 240 -6.96 19.86 7.32
N CYS A 241 -7.19 19.49 8.59
CA CYS A 241 -6.71 18.24 9.15
C CYS A 241 -7.67 17.12 8.81
N ARG A 242 -7.16 16.04 8.21
CA ARG A 242 -7.94 14.85 7.87
C ARG A 242 -7.36 13.61 8.54
N ALA A 243 -8.19 12.78 9.14
CA ALA A 243 -7.76 11.50 9.70
C ALA A 243 -7.24 10.56 8.58
N PHE A 244 -7.98 10.51 7.47
CA PHE A 244 -7.64 9.74 6.28
C PHE A 244 -8.14 10.47 5.03
N ILE A 245 -7.42 10.34 3.91
CA ILE A 245 -7.81 10.87 2.60
C ILE A 245 -8.17 9.69 1.71
N HIS A 246 -9.45 9.62 1.30
CA HIS A 246 -9.95 8.55 0.42
C HIS A 246 -9.64 8.84 -1.04
N ASP A 247 -9.86 10.06 -1.48
CA ASP A 247 -9.54 10.51 -2.82
C ASP A 247 -8.19 11.24 -2.86
N MET A 248 -7.14 10.44 -3.03
CA MET A 248 -5.79 10.98 -3.16
C MET A 248 -5.58 11.69 -4.50
N ALA A 249 -6.32 11.34 -5.56
CA ALA A 249 -6.17 12.00 -6.85
C ALA A 249 -6.64 13.46 -6.78
N GLU A 250 -7.77 13.72 -6.13
CA GLU A 250 -8.30 15.06 -5.92
C GLU A 250 -7.30 15.96 -5.18
N VAL A 251 -6.77 15.47 -4.05
CA VAL A 251 -5.83 16.29 -3.25
C VAL A 251 -4.45 16.43 -3.91
N TYR A 252 -4.01 15.46 -4.73
CA TYR A 252 -2.81 15.62 -5.55
C TYR A 252 -3.04 16.64 -6.68
N ALA A 253 -4.22 16.63 -7.30
CA ALA A 253 -4.58 17.63 -8.30
C ALA A 253 -4.63 19.06 -7.70
N TRP A 254 -5.09 19.17 -6.46
CA TRP A 254 -5.16 20.45 -5.74
C TRP A 254 -3.78 20.95 -5.29
N ALA A 255 -2.85 20.08 -4.90
CA ALA A 255 -1.60 20.46 -4.25
C ALA A 255 -0.56 21.01 -5.23
N ASP A 256 0.11 22.09 -4.84
CA ASP A 256 1.31 22.62 -5.51
C ASP A 256 2.58 21.95 -4.96
N LEU A 257 2.60 21.66 -3.65
CA LEU A 257 3.71 21.02 -2.94
C LEU A 257 3.20 19.86 -2.09
N VAL A 258 3.92 18.75 -2.14
CA VAL A 258 3.62 17.58 -1.30
C VAL A 258 4.77 17.33 -0.32
N ILE A 259 4.46 17.31 0.97
CA ILE A 259 5.39 16.89 2.04
C ILE A 259 4.96 15.50 2.48
N CYS A 260 5.78 14.52 2.24
CA CYS A 260 5.41 13.13 2.52
C CYS A 260 6.58 12.31 3.06
N ARG A 261 6.23 11.12 3.53
CA ARG A 261 7.18 10.12 4.01
C ARG A 261 6.99 8.80 3.28
#